data_29fdfa5e121c312ceeb4c82ae0183deb
#
_entry.id   29fdfa5e121c312ceeb4c82ae0183deb
#
_cell.length_a   1.000
_cell.length_b   1.000
_cell.length_c   1.000
_cell.angle_alpha   90.00
_cell.angle_beta   90.00
_cell.angle_gamma   90.00
#
_symmetry.space_group_name_H-M   'P 1'
#
loop_
_entity.id
_entity.type
_entity.pdbx_description
1 polymer ?
#
loop_
_entity_poly.entity_id
_entity_poly.type
_entity_poly.pdbx_seq_one_letter_code
_entity_poly.pdbx_strand_id
1 'polypeptide(L)'
;MIKSLKDLNKDLKIQICNCYEKRHDFDYLREKFNYFENNILLSILYSTGKYDKELNKLLCKTCIGNKKILINSDAHYCSIYENMNYTYGMFDFAVANGFNVILNGGDIIEGDVKPRNDLNVLQQAEYFINEYPFDENIKTYALLGNHDYRAINKHPFVRGIISSRDDINILDLKKSFINWDGNIISLQHTIDSYKLRLPYTIECLCFKGHSYYYHIKEKTGGKGERIFIPAMCDDPVINLSNAELDKNATRPGFLTAEIFDDNIVVVHYSFINNKIEKKNEFKKVLVKK
;
A
#
# COMPACT_ATOMS: atom_id res chain seq x y z
N MET A 1 -14.00 -18.30 -17.70
CA MET A 1 -13.39 -16.99 -17.38
C MET A 1 -11.89 -17.20 -17.23
N ILE A 2 -11.06 -16.51 -18.00
CA ILE A 2 -9.60 -16.67 -17.99
C ILE A 2 -9.07 -16.03 -16.68
N LYS A 3 -8.47 -16.84 -15.83
CA LYS A 3 -8.07 -16.43 -14.47
C LYS A 3 -6.62 -15.95 -14.36
N SER A 4 -5.78 -16.11 -15.38
CA SER A 4 -4.38 -15.68 -15.35
C SER A 4 -3.82 -15.31 -16.72
N LEU A 5 -2.78 -14.43 -16.74
CA LEU A 5 -2.01 -14.08 -17.94
C LEU A 5 -1.31 -15.28 -18.60
N LYS A 6 -1.05 -16.35 -17.84
CA LYS A 6 -0.38 -17.55 -18.33
C LYS A 6 -1.29 -18.37 -19.24
N ASP A 7 -2.61 -18.25 -19.06
CA ASP A 7 -3.61 -19.01 -19.79
C ASP A 7 -3.98 -18.35 -21.13
N LEU A 8 -3.37 -17.20 -21.45
CA LEU A 8 -3.65 -16.43 -22.65
C LEU A 8 -2.72 -16.82 -23.79
N ASN A 9 -3.34 -17.17 -24.92
CA ASN A 9 -2.64 -17.37 -26.19
C ASN A 9 -1.89 -16.08 -26.58
N LYS A 10 -0.69 -16.24 -27.15
CA LYS A 10 0.17 -15.14 -27.63
C LYS A 10 -0.55 -14.27 -28.67
N ASP A 11 -1.30 -14.87 -29.58
CA ASP A 11 -2.01 -14.16 -30.64
C ASP A 11 -3.11 -13.26 -30.09
N LEU A 12 -3.82 -13.70 -29.06
CA LEU A 12 -4.85 -12.90 -28.40
C LEU A 12 -4.25 -11.69 -27.65
N LYS A 13 -3.06 -11.84 -27.04
CA LYS A 13 -2.34 -10.70 -26.45
C LYS A 13 -1.98 -9.67 -27.51
N ILE A 14 -1.49 -10.12 -28.67
CA ILE A 14 -1.16 -9.25 -29.81
C ILE A 14 -2.42 -8.53 -30.33
N GLN A 15 -3.54 -9.23 -30.47
CA GLN A 15 -4.81 -8.62 -30.89
C GLN A 15 -5.28 -7.53 -29.92
N ILE A 16 -5.20 -7.76 -28.61
CA ILE A 16 -5.56 -6.78 -27.59
C ILE A 16 -4.66 -5.54 -27.70
N CYS A 17 -3.35 -5.72 -27.83
CA CYS A 17 -2.41 -4.62 -27.97
C CYS A 17 -2.62 -3.82 -29.24
N ASN A 18 -2.77 -4.48 -30.40
CA ASN A 18 -3.03 -3.83 -31.68
C ASN A 18 -4.38 -3.08 -31.68
N CYS A 19 -5.37 -3.60 -30.96
CA CYS A 19 -6.66 -2.95 -30.83
C CYS A 19 -6.55 -1.65 -30.03
N TYR A 20 -5.78 -1.66 -28.94
CA TYR A 20 -5.52 -0.46 -28.15
C TYR A 20 -4.68 0.58 -28.92
N GLU A 21 -3.61 0.16 -29.59
CA GLU A 21 -2.75 1.05 -30.38
C GLU A 21 -3.48 1.82 -31.49
N LYS A 22 -4.53 1.22 -32.04
CA LYS A 22 -5.30 1.88 -33.11
C LYS A 22 -6.22 2.99 -32.64
N ARG A 23 -6.67 2.94 -31.39
CA ARG A 23 -7.70 3.84 -30.88
C ARG A 23 -7.30 4.60 -29.63
N HIS A 24 -6.32 4.10 -28.85
CA HIS A 24 -5.94 4.61 -27.54
C HIS A 24 -7.14 4.76 -26.57
N ASP A 25 -8.14 3.88 -26.71
CA ASP A 25 -9.41 3.91 -26.00
C ASP A 25 -9.59 2.59 -25.22
N PHE A 26 -9.48 2.68 -23.90
CA PHE A 26 -9.59 1.53 -23.03
C PHE A 26 -11.05 1.06 -22.87
N ASP A 27 -12.03 1.96 -22.95
CA ASP A 27 -13.45 1.61 -22.87
C ASP A 27 -13.86 0.80 -24.09
N TYR A 28 -13.43 1.20 -25.29
CA TYR A 28 -13.62 0.38 -26.49
C TYR A 28 -12.95 -1.00 -26.36
N LEU A 29 -11.72 -1.06 -25.79
CA LEU A 29 -11.04 -2.32 -25.55
C LEU A 29 -11.83 -3.22 -24.59
N ARG A 30 -12.37 -2.63 -23.52
CA ARG A 30 -13.20 -3.31 -22.53
C ARG A 30 -14.49 -3.85 -23.10
N GLU A 31 -15.17 -3.11 -23.96
CA GLU A 31 -16.37 -3.55 -24.65
C GLU A 31 -16.08 -4.73 -25.59
N LYS A 32 -15.03 -4.59 -26.40
CA LYS A 32 -14.65 -5.61 -27.38
C LYS A 32 -14.17 -6.92 -26.74
N PHE A 33 -13.50 -6.83 -25.61
CA PHE A 33 -12.96 -7.97 -24.86
C PHE A 33 -13.64 -8.11 -23.49
N ASN A 34 -14.95 -7.95 -23.44
CA ASN A 34 -15.80 -7.90 -22.25
C ASN A 34 -15.77 -9.17 -21.38
N TYR A 35 -15.25 -10.27 -21.89
CA TYR A 35 -15.03 -11.51 -21.15
C TYR A 35 -13.74 -11.50 -20.29
N PHE A 36 -12.94 -10.41 -20.37
CA PHE A 36 -11.81 -10.19 -19.49
C PHE A 36 -12.12 -9.18 -18.39
N GLU A 37 -11.54 -9.40 -17.23
CA GLU A 37 -11.51 -8.39 -16.18
C GLU A 37 -10.59 -7.23 -16.61
N ASN A 38 -10.92 -5.99 -16.25
CA ASN A 38 -10.14 -4.79 -16.58
C ASN A 38 -8.66 -4.90 -16.19
N ASN A 39 -8.37 -5.50 -15.02
CA ASN A 39 -7.02 -5.72 -14.54
C ASN A 39 -6.21 -6.69 -15.42
N ILE A 40 -6.87 -7.61 -16.13
CA ILE A 40 -6.22 -8.52 -17.08
C ILE A 40 -5.85 -7.76 -18.35
N LEU A 41 -6.77 -6.95 -18.88
CA LEU A 41 -6.50 -6.11 -20.05
C LEU A 41 -5.36 -5.13 -19.78
N LEU A 42 -5.38 -4.43 -18.66
CA LEU A 42 -4.29 -3.56 -18.21
C LEU A 42 -2.97 -4.32 -18.11
N SER A 43 -2.98 -5.51 -17.48
CA SER A 43 -1.76 -6.33 -17.36
C SER A 43 -1.16 -6.73 -18.71
N ILE A 44 -2.00 -7.00 -19.71
CA ILE A 44 -1.54 -7.32 -21.06
C ILE A 44 -0.85 -6.11 -21.67
N LEU A 45 -1.51 -4.94 -21.65
CA LEU A 45 -0.96 -3.71 -22.22
C LEU A 45 0.36 -3.33 -21.55
N TYR A 46 0.42 -3.33 -20.23
CA TYR A 46 1.64 -3.03 -19.49
C TYR A 46 2.75 -4.06 -19.71
N SER A 47 2.42 -5.36 -19.80
CA SER A 47 3.42 -6.41 -20.02
C SER A 47 4.07 -6.37 -21.40
N THR A 48 3.42 -5.73 -22.34
CA THR A 48 3.91 -5.56 -23.73
C THR A 48 4.52 -4.18 -23.98
N GLY A 49 4.66 -3.36 -22.96
CA GLY A 49 5.19 -2.00 -23.07
C GLY A 49 4.21 -0.98 -23.69
N LYS A 50 2.94 -1.36 -23.84
CA LYS A 50 1.88 -0.50 -24.36
C LYS A 50 1.20 0.24 -23.23
N TYR A 51 1.83 1.32 -22.77
CA TYR A 51 1.30 2.18 -21.72
C TYR A 51 1.56 3.65 -22.07
N ASP A 52 0.60 4.49 -21.75
CA ASP A 52 0.63 5.92 -21.96
C ASP A 52 0.03 6.66 -20.75
N LYS A 53 -0.11 7.97 -20.88
CA LYS A 53 -0.68 8.81 -19.80
C LYS A 53 -2.11 8.42 -19.46
N GLU A 54 -2.91 8.01 -20.42
CA GLU A 54 -4.32 7.63 -20.19
C GLU A 54 -4.41 6.30 -19.42
N LEU A 55 -3.63 5.29 -19.81
CA LEU A 55 -3.54 4.05 -19.04
C LEU A 55 -3.02 4.28 -17.63
N ASN A 56 -2.05 5.19 -17.46
CA ASN A 56 -1.55 5.53 -16.13
C ASN A 56 -2.63 6.16 -15.25
N LYS A 57 -3.53 7.00 -15.79
CA LYS A 57 -4.68 7.53 -15.04
C LYS A 57 -5.67 6.43 -14.63
N LEU A 58 -5.91 5.44 -15.50
CA LEU A 58 -6.78 4.31 -15.17
C LEU A 58 -6.16 3.41 -14.09
N LEU A 59 -4.84 3.25 -14.09
CA LEU A 59 -4.12 2.45 -13.12
C LEU A 59 -4.00 3.17 -11.78
N CYS A 60 -3.58 4.43 -11.81
CA CYS A 60 -3.30 5.24 -10.62
C CYS A 60 -4.45 6.23 -10.39
N LYS A 61 -5.46 5.80 -9.64
CA LYS A 61 -6.57 6.67 -9.23
C LYS A 61 -6.14 7.77 -8.26
N THR A 62 -4.99 7.59 -7.61
CA THR A 62 -4.43 8.53 -6.64
C THR A 62 -3.14 9.10 -7.19
N CYS A 63 -3.05 10.44 -7.17
CA CYS A 63 -1.87 11.21 -7.53
C CYS A 63 -1.39 12.01 -6.32
N ILE A 64 -0.12 11.88 -6.00
CA ILE A 64 0.55 12.60 -4.91
C ILE A 64 1.67 13.45 -5.50
N GLY A 65 1.57 14.77 -5.39
CA GLY A 65 2.59 15.71 -5.87
C GLY A 65 3.68 16.03 -4.84
N ASN A 66 3.46 15.66 -3.57
CA ASN A 66 4.43 15.90 -2.52
C ASN A 66 5.64 14.98 -2.68
N LYS A 67 6.85 15.53 -2.60
CA LYS A 67 8.08 14.74 -2.70
C LYS A 67 8.40 13.91 -1.46
N LYS A 68 7.68 14.13 -0.36
CA LYS A 68 7.86 13.45 0.93
C LYS A 68 6.58 12.72 1.31
N ILE A 69 6.69 11.46 1.67
CA ILE A 69 5.61 10.64 2.21
C ILE A 69 6.09 9.86 3.42
N LEU A 70 5.20 9.70 4.39
CA LEU A 70 5.38 8.79 5.51
C LEU A 70 4.55 7.53 5.26
N ILE A 71 5.02 6.36 5.67
CA ILE A 71 4.36 5.09 5.38
C ILE A 71 4.32 4.25 6.65
N ASN A 72 3.12 3.84 7.05
CA ASN A 72 2.88 2.94 8.18
C ASN A 72 1.95 1.80 7.79
N SER A 73 1.75 0.82 8.68
CA SER A 73 0.83 -0.29 8.48
C SER A 73 0.55 -1.02 9.79
N ASP A 74 -0.49 -1.84 9.79
CA ASP A 74 -0.72 -2.85 10.83
C ASP A 74 -0.78 -2.21 12.25
N ALA A 75 -1.59 -1.15 12.41
CA ALA A 75 -1.79 -0.48 13.69
C ALA A 75 -2.76 -1.25 14.60
N HIS A 76 -3.68 -2.02 14.02
CA HIS A 76 -4.63 -2.87 14.71
C HIS A 76 -5.35 -2.16 15.86
N TYR A 77 -6.00 -1.01 15.57
CA TYR A 77 -6.78 -0.28 16.56
C TYR A 77 -7.77 -1.20 17.26
N CYS A 78 -7.86 -1.03 18.57
CA CYS A 78 -8.65 -1.86 19.48
C CYS A 78 -8.16 -3.30 19.65
N SER A 79 -6.97 -3.66 19.19
CA SER A 79 -6.35 -4.93 19.53
C SER A 79 -5.80 -4.90 20.96
N ILE A 80 -5.57 -6.10 21.56
CA ILE A 80 -4.85 -6.20 22.83
C ILE A 80 -3.37 -5.77 22.71
N TYR A 81 -2.86 -5.61 21.51
CA TYR A 81 -1.49 -5.20 21.18
C TYR A 81 -1.40 -3.75 20.71
N GLU A 82 -2.51 -3.03 20.70
CA GLU A 82 -2.55 -1.62 20.33
C GLU A 82 -1.63 -0.79 21.20
N ASN A 83 -0.85 0.08 20.56
CA ASN A 83 -0.04 1.08 21.27
C ASN A 83 -0.19 2.45 20.63
N MET A 84 -1.10 3.27 21.14
CA MET A 84 -1.40 4.59 20.62
C MET A 84 -0.20 5.56 20.69
N ASN A 85 0.77 5.33 21.58
CA ASN A 85 1.97 6.16 21.64
C ASN A 85 2.79 6.07 20.33
N TYR A 86 2.74 4.94 19.62
CA TYR A 86 3.38 4.83 18.31
C TYR A 86 2.67 5.68 17.26
N THR A 87 1.35 5.65 17.24
CA THR A 87 0.58 6.48 16.31
C THR A 87 0.78 7.97 16.57
N TYR A 88 0.68 8.40 17.82
CA TYR A 88 0.91 9.80 18.19
C TYR A 88 2.35 10.22 17.89
N GLY A 89 3.35 9.41 18.30
CA GLY A 89 4.75 9.73 18.04
C GLY A 89 5.09 9.78 16.55
N MET A 90 4.54 8.88 15.73
CA MET A 90 4.68 8.93 14.27
C MET A 90 4.04 10.20 13.69
N PHE A 91 2.86 10.56 14.16
CA PHE A 91 2.15 11.73 13.66
C PHE A 91 2.86 13.04 14.04
N ASP A 92 3.32 13.15 15.29
CA ASP A 92 4.16 14.27 15.76
C ASP A 92 5.46 14.38 14.93
N PHE A 93 6.06 13.23 14.62
CA PHE A 93 7.23 13.18 13.73
C PHE A 93 6.87 13.69 12.33
N ALA A 94 5.72 13.31 11.78
CA ALA A 94 5.26 13.78 10.48
C ALA A 94 5.12 15.31 10.45
N VAL A 95 4.43 15.89 11.43
CA VAL A 95 4.26 17.34 11.58
C VAL A 95 5.62 18.04 11.70
N ALA A 96 6.47 17.59 12.63
CA ALA A 96 7.75 18.21 12.91
C ALA A 96 8.73 18.18 11.71
N ASN A 97 8.60 17.21 10.81
CA ASN A 97 9.46 17.04 9.65
C ASN A 97 8.81 17.43 8.31
N GLY A 98 7.60 18.03 8.35
CA GLY A 98 6.91 18.55 7.16
C GLY A 98 6.42 17.47 6.19
N PHE A 99 5.97 16.32 6.71
CA PHE A 99 5.28 15.31 5.92
C PHE A 99 3.79 15.64 5.86
N ASN A 100 3.28 15.92 4.67
CA ASN A 100 1.87 16.24 4.44
C ASN A 100 1.06 15.04 3.95
N VAL A 101 1.70 13.90 3.72
CA VAL A 101 1.07 12.68 3.21
C VAL A 101 1.51 11.49 4.04
N ILE A 102 0.52 10.73 4.51
CA ILE A 102 0.70 9.43 5.15
C ILE A 102 0.08 8.36 4.26
N LEU A 103 0.82 7.30 3.96
CA LEU A 103 0.32 6.07 3.34
C LEU A 103 0.17 4.99 4.40
N ASN A 104 -1.06 4.51 4.61
CA ASN A 104 -1.33 3.41 5.52
C ASN A 104 -1.53 2.10 4.75
N GLY A 105 -0.70 1.10 5.05
CA GLY A 105 -0.65 -0.19 4.37
C GLY A 105 -1.76 -1.18 4.73
N GLY A 106 -2.74 -0.79 5.55
CA GLY A 106 -3.89 -1.63 5.94
C GLY A 106 -3.76 -2.25 7.33
N ASP A 107 -4.75 -3.05 7.70
CA ASP A 107 -5.02 -3.56 9.04
C ASP A 107 -5.08 -2.40 10.04
N ILE A 108 -6.04 -1.50 9.75
CA ILE A 108 -6.33 -0.31 10.56
C ILE A 108 -6.96 -0.75 11.89
N ILE A 109 -8.06 -1.51 11.83
CA ILE A 109 -8.75 -2.05 13.01
C ILE A 109 -8.45 -3.53 13.18
N GLU A 110 -8.59 -4.03 14.42
CA GLU A 110 -8.35 -5.44 14.74
C GLU A 110 -9.42 -6.37 14.15
N GLY A 111 -10.64 -5.90 14.03
CA GLY A 111 -11.76 -6.75 13.65
C GLY A 111 -12.14 -7.74 14.76
N ASP A 112 -12.43 -8.99 14.40
CA ASP A 112 -12.91 -10.00 15.35
C ASP A 112 -11.83 -10.98 15.85
N VAL A 113 -10.55 -10.69 15.67
CA VAL A 113 -9.50 -11.66 15.96
C VAL A 113 -9.09 -11.63 17.43
N LYS A 114 -8.61 -10.48 17.91
CA LYS A 114 -8.20 -10.27 19.30
C LYS A 114 -8.61 -8.87 19.80
N PRO A 115 -9.90 -8.53 19.76
CA PRO A 115 -10.34 -7.21 20.15
C PRO A 115 -10.13 -6.97 21.65
N ARG A 116 -9.74 -5.77 22.00
CA ARG A 116 -9.69 -5.30 23.38
C ARG A 116 -11.11 -5.05 23.91
N ASN A 117 -11.39 -5.50 25.13
CA ASN A 117 -12.66 -5.22 25.82
C ASN A 117 -13.92 -5.61 25.02
N ASP A 118 -13.86 -6.68 24.24
CA ASP A 118 -14.97 -7.19 23.44
C ASP A 118 -15.63 -6.14 22.51
N LEU A 119 -14.91 -5.10 22.11
CA LEU A 119 -15.41 -4.08 21.19
C LEU A 119 -15.82 -4.69 19.86
N ASN A 120 -17.06 -4.47 19.45
CA ASN A 120 -17.50 -4.87 18.12
C ASN A 120 -16.86 -3.99 17.03
N VAL A 121 -16.90 -4.46 15.78
CA VAL A 121 -16.19 -3.80 14.67
C VAL A 121 -16.68 -2.38 14.35
N LEU A 122 -17.94 -2.03 14.67
CA LEU A 122 -18.45 -0.67 14.51
C LEU A 122 -17.82 0.26 15.56
N GLN A 123 -17.80 -0.19 16.81
CA GLN A 123 -17.14 0.55 17.90
C GLN A 123 -15.64 0.73 17.65
N GLN A 124 -14.98 -0.28 17.07
CA GLN A 124 -13.56 -0.16 16.68
C GLN A 124 -13.36 0.90 15.58
N ALA A 125 -14.24 0.95 14.58
CA ALA A 125 -14.19 1.96 13.53
C ALA A 125 -14.45 3.37 14.09
N GLU A 126 -15.43 3.53 14.99
CA GLU A 126 -15.71 4.78 15.69
C GLU A 126 -14.52 5.21 16.57
N TYR A 127 -13.93 4.28 17.30
CA TYR A 127 -12.72 4.53 18.09
C TYR A 127 -11.59 5.04 17.19
N PHE A 128 -11.31 4.36 16.08
CA PHE A 128 -10.28 4.78 15.14
C PHE A 128 -10.47 6.23 14.67
N ILE A 129 -11.66 6.62 14.18
CA ILE A 129 -11.86 7.98 13.67
C ILE A 129 -11.78 9.05 14.75
N ASN A 130 -12.05 8.70 16.00
CA ASN A 130 -11.96 9.64 17.13
C ASN A 130 -10.52 9.78 17.65
N GLU A 131 -9.77 8.68 17.69
CA GLU A 131 -8.42 8.64 18.29
C GLU A 131 -7.28 8.85 17.27
N TYR A 132 -7.52 8.61 15.97
CA TYR A 132 -6.50 8.87 14.96
C TYR A 132 -6.17 10.35 14.90
N PRO A 133 -4.88 10.75 15.04
CA PRO A 133 -4.51 12.16 15.10
C PRO A 133 -4.97 12.95 13.88
N PHE A 134 -5.09 14.25 14.03
CA PHE A 134 -5.51 15.17 12.99
C PHE A 134 -4.56 16.37 12.90
N ASP A 135 -4.20 16.73 11.67
CA ASP A 135 -3.59 18.01 11.30
C ASP A 135 -4.14 18.42 9.94
N GLU A 136 -4.53 19.68 9.78
CA GLU A 136 -5.16 20.18 8.56
C GLU A 136 -4.28 20.05 7.29
N ASN A 137 -2.96 19.96 7.47
CA ASN A 137 -2.00 19.86 6.39
C ASN A 137 -1.67 18.40 6.03
N ILE A 138 -2.13 17.40 6.81
CA ILE A 138 -1.82 16.00 6.59
C ILE A 138 -3.01 15.28 5.98
N LYS A 139 -2.77 14.56 4.88
CA LYS A 139 -3.73 13.64 4.27
C LYS A 139 -3.25 12.21 4.40
N THR A 140 -4.11 11.34 4.92
CA THR A 140 -3.86 9.91 5.02
C THR A 140 -4.54 9.16 3.88
N TYR A 141 -3.77 8.36 3.14
CA TYR A 141 -4.27 7.45 2.12
C TYR A 141 -4.10 6.03 2.62
N ALA A 142 -5.21 5.34 2.88
CA ALA A 142 -5.20 4.04 3.54
C ALA A 142 -5.70 2.91 2.63
N LEU A 143 -4.97 1.80 2.62
CA LEU A 143 -5.51 0.53 2.16
C LEU A 143 -6.41 -0.08 3.25
N LEU A 144 -7.26 -1.00 2.86
CA LEU A 144 -7.94 -1.89 3.77
C LEU A 144 -7.24 -3.26 3.76
N GLY A 145 -6.72 -3.66 4.91
CA GLY A 145 -6.05 -4.94 5.08
C GLY A 145 -7.04 -6.11 5.24
N ASN A 146 -6.54 -7.26 5.66
CA ASN A 146 -7.41 -8.44 5.78
C ASN A 146 -8.31 -8.39 7.04
N HIS A 147 -7.89 -7.73 8.10
CA HIS A 147 -8.71 -7.50 9.29
C HIS A 147 -9.86 -6.54 8.97
N ASP A 148 -9.56 -5.40 8.36
CA ASP A 148 -10.55 -4.42 7.89
C ASP A 148 -11.56 -5.06 6.92
N TYR A 149 -11.06 -5.87 5.97
CA TYR A 149 -11.90 -6.53 4.98
C TYR A 149 -12.87 -7.53 5.60
N ARG A 150 -12.44 -8.32 6.60
CA ARG A 150 -13.32 -9.23 7.34
C ARG A 150 -14.41 -8.46 8.09
N ALA A 151 -14.03 -7.35 8.74
CA ALA A 151 -14.96 -6.48 9.45
C ALA A 151 -16.02 -5.88 8.49
N ILE A 152 -15.60 -5.36 7.33
CA ILE A 152 -16.49 -4.78 6.31
C ILE A 152 -17.42 -5.82 5.70
N ASN A 153 -16.96 -7.05 5.47
CA ASN A 153 -17.82 -8.12 4.95
C ASN A 153 -18.96 -8.48 5.90
N LYS A 154 -18.74 -8.40 7.21
CA LYS A 154 -19.77 -8.62 8.22
C LYS A 154 -20.65 -7.39 8.42
N HIS A 155 -20.04 -6.21 8.40
CA HIS A 155 -20.68 -4.93 8.66
C HIS A 155 -20.25 -3.88 7.62
N PRO A 156 -20.95 -3.76 6.49
CA PRO A 156 -20.57 -2.85 5.40
C PRO A 156 -20.42 -1.38 5.80
N PHE A 157 -21.10 -0.94 6.86
CA PHE A 157 -21.02 0.42 7.39
C PHE A 157 -19.64 0.79 7.95
N VAL A 158 -18.82 -0.19 8.36
CA VAL A 158 -17.44 0.03 8.86
C VAL A 158 -16.64 0.86 7.87
N ARG A 159 -16.73 0.57 6.57
CA ARG A 159 -16.04 1.34 5.54
C ARG A 159 -16.47 2.81 5.55
N GLY A 160 -17.78 3.06 5.64
CA GLY A 160 -18.34 4.42 5.69
C GLY A 160 -17.84 5.19 6.91
N ILE A 161 -17.78 4.54 8.08
CA ILE A 161 -17.27 5.16 9.31
C ILE A 161 -15.79 5.50 9.13
N ILE A 162 -14.93 4.56 8.73
CA ILE A 162 -13.48 4.81 8.55
C ILE A 162 -13.23 5.95 7.55
N SER A 163 -14.04 6.07 6.49
CA SER A 163 -13.92 7.12 5.48
C SER A 163 -14.73 8.38 5.76
N SER A 164 -15.25 8.56 6.95
CA SER A 164 -16.10 9.74 7.29
C SER A 164 -15.30 11.02 7.53
N ARG A 165 -14.01 10.91 7.78
CA ARG A 165 -13.11 12.05 7.95
C ARG A 165 -12.53 12.49 6.60
N ASP A 166 -12.55 13.79 6.33
CA ASP A 166 -12.06 14.37 5.06
C ASP A 166 -10.54 14.25 4.86
N ASP A 167 -9.80 14.05 5.93
CA ASP A 167 -8.34 13.85 5.91
C ASP A 167 -7.94 12.38 5.66
N ILE A 168 -8.89 11.43 5.66
CA ILE A 168 -8.65 10.00 5.45
C ILE A 168 -9.27 9.55 4.13
N ASN A 169 -8.44 9.16 3.18
CA ASN A 169 -8.86 8.66 1.88
C ASN A 169 -8.63 7.15 1.78
N ILE A 170 -9.72 6.38 1.71
CA ILE A 170 -9.61 4.94 1.50
C ILE A 170 -9.30 4.68 0.02
N LEU A 171 -8.16 4.07 -0.23
CA LEU A 171 -7.69 3.71 -1.56
C LEU A 171 -8.48 2.53 -2.12
N ASP A 172 -7.99 1.31 -1.92
CA ASP A 172 -8.60 0.11 -2.43
C ASP A 172 -8.40 -1.03 -1.42
N LEU A 173 -8.98 -2.19 -1.72
CA LEU A 173 -8.77 -3.40 -0.95
C LEU A 173 -7.42 -4.03 -1.35
N LYS A 174 -6.56 -4.28 -0.38
CA LYS A 174 -5.35 -5.12 -0.49
C LYS A 174 -4.20 -4.59 -1.36
N LYS A 175 -4.44 -3.82 -2.42
CA LYS A 175 -3.38 -3.18 -3.23
C LYS A 175 -3.92 -1.97 -3.99
N SER A 176 -3.14 -0.90 -4.03
CA SER A 176 -3.38 0.27 -4.87
C SER A 176 -2.09 0.69 -5.58
N PHE A 177 -2.24 1.25 -6.78
CA PHE A 177 -1.16 1.94 -7.48
C PHE A 177 -1.34 3.44 -7.33
N ILE A 178 -0.24 4.11 -7.07
CA ILE A 178 -0.19 5.54 -6.77
C ILE A 178 0.81 6.18 -7.73
N ASN A 179 0.40 7.27 -8.37
CA ASN A 179 1.31 8.13 -9.10
C ASN A 179 1.91 9.13 -8.08
N TRP A 180 3.16 8.92 -7.73
CA TRP A 180 3.90 9.75 -6.78
C TRP A 180 4.92 10.60 -7.54
N ASP A 181 4.60 11.86 -7.77
CA ASP A 181 5.42 12.82 -8.53
C ASP A 181 5.96 12.23 -9.85
N GLY A 182 5.04 11.62 -10.63
CA GLY A 182 5.37 10.98 -11.90
C GLY A 182 5.90 9.53 -11.81
N ASN A 183 6.23 9.05 -10.62
CA ASN A 183 6.68 7.67 -10.38
C ASN A 183 5.51 6.80 -9.95
N ILE A 184 5.39 5.60 -10.49
CA ILE A 184 4.37 4.64 -10.08
C ILE A 184 4.91 3.79 -8.94
N ILE A 185 4.34 3.95 -7.77
CA ILE A 185 4.56 3.08 -6.62
C ILE A 185 3.31 2.23 -6.37
N SER A 186 3.44 1.14 -5.64
CA SER A 186 2.28 0.42 -5.13
C SER A 186 2.33 0.29 -3.61
N LEU A 187 1.16 0.37 -3.01
CA LEU A 187 0.91 0.03 -1.63
C LEU A 187 0.13 -1.29 -1.62
N GLN A 188 0.58 -2.28 -0.86
CA GLN A 188 0.00 -3.63 -0.83
C GLN A 188 -0.06 -4.15 0.59
N HIS A 189 -1.16 -4.81 0.96
CA HIS A 189 -1.28 -5.44 2.28
C HIS A 189 -0.97 -6.95 2.21
N THR A 190 -1.73 -7.75 1.46
CA THR A 190 -1.52 -9.20 1.35
C THR A 190 -0.98 -9.61 -0.02
N ILE A 191 -0.30 -10.78 -0.10
CA ILE A 191 0.32 -11.27 -1.34
C ILE A 191 -0.70 -11.88 -2.31
N ASP A 192 -1.74 -12.54 -1.81
CA ASP A 192 -2.43 -13.60 -2.55
C ASP A 192 -3.60 -13.14 -3.41
N SER A 193 -3.99 -11.87 -3.36
CA SER A 193 -5.25 -11.44 -3.96
C SER A 193 -5.13 -10.56 -5.18
N TYR A 194 -3.94 -10.15 -5.58
CA TYR A 194 -3.79 -9.21 -6.67
C TYR A 194 -3.13 -9.82 -7.90
N LYS A 195 -3.92 -9.98 -8.94
CA LYS A 195 -3.48 -10.58 -10.21
C LYS A 195 -2.68 -9.62 -11.09
N LEU A 196 -2.85 -8.30 -10.90
CA LEU A 196 -2.16 -7.29 -11.69
C LEU A 196 -0.70 -7.15 -11.24
N ARG A 197 0.22 -7.53 -12.11
CA ARG A 197 1.67 -7.39 -11.93
C ARG A 197 2.21 -6.46 -12.98
N LEU A 198 2.68 -5.30 -12.57
CA LEU A 198 3.37 -4.40 -13.48
C LEU A 198 4.83 -4.83 -13.67
N PRO A 199 5.42 -4.56 -14.86
CA PRO A 199 6.87 -4.61 -15.04
C PRO A 199 7.57 -3.68 -14.07
N TYR A 200 8.77 -4.04 -13.60
CA TYR A 200 9.59 -3.20 -12.71
C TYR A 200 10.01 -1.86 -13.33
N THR A 201 10.03 -1.78 -14.65
CA THR A 201 10.27 -0.53 -15.39
C THR A 201 9.15 0.49 -15.22
N ILE A 202 8.01 0.07 -14.68
CA ILE A 202 6.82 0.90 -14.46
C ILE A 202 6.59 1.11 -12.97
N GLU A 203 6.47 0.03 -12.18
CA GLU A 203 6.34 0.07 -10.72
C GLU A 203 7.73 0.22 -10.09
N CYS A 204 8.10 1.44 -9.69
CA CYS A 204 9.44 1.71 -9.16
C CYS A 204 9.67 1.10 -7.77
N LEU A 205 8.66 1.15 -6.89
CA LEU A 205 8.69 0.57 -5.54
C LEU A 205 7.34 -0.06 -5.18
N CYS A 206 7.37 -1.11 -4.37
CA CYS A 206 6.20 -1.72 -3.76
C CYS A 206 6.36 -1.71 -2.23
N PHE A 207 5.55 -0.93 -1.54
CA PHE A 207 5.44 -0.96 -0.08
C PHE A 207 4.42 -2.01 0.35
N LYS A 208 4.78 -2.87 1.30
CA LYS A 208 3.95 -4.00 1.70
C LYS A 208 3.79 -4.08 3.22
N GLY A 209 2.56 -3.97 3.70
CA GLY A 209 2.14 -4.28 5.07
C GLY A 209 2.02 -5.78 5.36
N HIS A 210 1.26 -6.16 6.38
CA HIS A 210 0.92 -7.52 6.78
C HIS A 210 2.10 -8.40 7.27
N SER A 211 3.31 -7.93 7.24
CA SER A 211 4.47 -8.79 7.57
C SER A 211 5.10 -8.43 8.91
N TYR A 212 4.64 -7.36 9.53
CA TYR A 212 5.03 -6.89 10.86
C TYR A 212 6.52 -6.55 11.04
N TYR A 213 7.34 -6.60 9.97
CA TYR A 213 8.77 -6.32 10.04
C TYR A 213 9.29 -5.54 8.84
N TYR A 214 10.34 -4.76 9.06
CA TYR A 214 11.07 -4.13 7.99
C TYR A 214 11.96 -5.11 7.25
N HIS A 215 11.82 -5.18 5.94
CA HIS A 215 12.70 -5.97 5.08
C HIS A 215 12.66 -5.42 3.65
N ILE A 216 13.77 -5.53 2.95
CA ILE A 216 13.83 -5.22 1.52
C ILE A 216 14.09 -6.52 0.77
N LYS A 217 13.20 -6.84 -0.13
CA LYS A 217 13.31 -8.02 -0.99
C LYS A 217 13.33 -7.60 -2.45
N GLU A 218 14.42 -7.92 -3.13
CA GLU A 218 14.44 -7.85 -4.59
C GLU A 218 13.44 -8.85 -5.16
N LYS A 219 12.61 -8.39 -6.10
CA LYS A 219 11.73 -9.31 -6.83
C LYS A 219 12.60 -10.18 -7.73
N THR A 220 12.49 -11.50 -7.61
CA THR A 220 13.18 -12.48 -8.45
C THR A 220 13.08 -12.15 -9.93
N GLY A 221 14.20 -12.11 -10.63
CA GLY A 221 14.28 -11.79 -12.05
C GLY A 221 14.42 -10.29 -12.36
N GLY A 222 14.98 -9.49 -11.45
CA GLY A 222 15.26 -8.07 -11.66
C GLY A 222 13.99 -7.20 -11.76
N LYS A 223 12.92 -7.55 -11.06
CA LYS A 223 11.57 -6.97 -11.22
C LYS A 223 11.20 -5.92 -10.18
N GLY A 224 12.17 -5.14 -9.72
CA GLY A 224 11.95 -4.08 -8.75
C GLY A 224 12.03 -4.58 -7.30
N GLU A 225 11.94 -3.65 -6.36
CA GLU A 225 12.08 -3.93 -4.94
C GLU A 225 10.72 -3.91 -4.25
N ARG A 226 10.59 -4.74 -3.24
CA ARG A 226 9.48 -4.71 -2.29
C ARG A 226 10.03 -4.36 -0.92
N ILE A 227 9.48 -3.31 -0.33
CA ILE A 227 9.82 -2.85 1.00
C ILE A 227 8.68 -3.24 1.93
N PHE A 228 8.98 -4.06 2.91
CA PHE A 228 8.03 -4.45 3.94
C PHE A 228 7.97 -3.37 4.99
N ILE A 229 6.74 -2.99 5.37
CA ILE A 229 6.45 -1.95 6.35
C ILE A 229 6.43 -2.62 7.72
N PRO A 230 7.14 -2.09 8.74
CA PRO A 230 7.00 -2.58 10.10
C PRO A 230 5.60 -2.31 10.65
N ALA A 231 5.13 -3.12 11.59
CA ALA A 231 3.85 -2.89 12.26
C ALA A 231 3.90 -1.69 13.20
N MET A 232 2.73 -1.12 13.47
CA MET A 232 2.53 -0.03 14.43
C MET A 232 1.87 -0.52 15.73
N CYS A 233 2.01 -1.80 16.05
CA CYS A 233 1.48 -2.43 17.27
C CYS A 233 2.52 -3.35 17.93
N ASP A 234 2.26 -3.77 19.16
CA ASP A 234 3.14 -4.63 19.96
C ASP A 234 2.84 -6.13 19.77
N ASP A 235 2.27 -6.57 18.65
CA ASP A 235 1.92 -7.98 18.44
C ASP A 235 3.18 -8.87 18.43
N PRO A 236 3.30 -9.84 19.37
CA PRO A 236 4.42 -10.76 19.43
C PRO A 236 4.42 -11.83 18.32
N VAL A 237 3.38 -11.91 17.49
CA VAL A 237 3.25 -12.88 16.38
C VAL A 237 4.17 -12.51 15.20
N ILE A 238 5.27 -11.89 15.47
CA ILE A 238 6.41 -11.96 14.56
C ILE A 238 6.83 -13.41 14.57
N ASN A 239 6.48 -14.13 13.50
CA ASN A 239 6.90 -15.50 13.33
C ASN A 239 8.42 -15.58 13.45
N LEU A 240 8.90 -15.92 14.65
CA LEU A 240 10.31 -16.14 14.99
C LEU A 240 10.96 -17.27 14.18
N SER A 241 10.21 -17.91 13.25
CA SER A 241 10.74 -18.90 12.31
C SER A 241 11.74 -18.34 11.30
N ASN A 242 11.83 -17.00 11.15
CA ASN A 242 12.88 -16.36 10.38
C ASN A 242 14.03 -15.91 11.32
N ALA A 243 14.81 -16.87 11.80
CA ALA A 243 16.00 -16.64 12.64
C ALA A 243 17.08 -15.73 12.02
N GLU A 244 16.87 -15.26 10.79
CA GLU A 244 17.77 -14.40 10.02
C GLU A 244 17.38 -12.91 10.08
N LEU A 245 16.23 -12.55 10.69
CA LEU A 245 15.83 -11.15 10.75
C LEU A 245 16.54 -10.44 11.91
N ASP A 246 17.18 -9.33 11.59
CA ASP A 246 17.71 -8.41 12.60
C ASP A 246 16.61 -8.07 13.61
N LYS A 247 16.92 -8.17 14.91
CA LYS A 247 16.01 -7.83 16.00
C LYS A 247 15.42 -6.41 15.87
N ASN A 248 16.13 -5.49 15.21
CA ASN A 248 15.64 -4.16 14.92
C ASN A 248 14.58 -4.13 13.81
N ALA A 249 14.60 -5.09 12.90
CA ALA A 249 13.64 -5.19 11.80
C ALA A 249 12.23 -5.56 12.27
N THR A 250 12.13 -6.20 13.44
CA THR A 250 10.86 -6.68 14.02
C THR A 250 10.23 -5.71 15.03
N ARG A 251 10.87 -4.58 15.29
CA ARG A 251 10.33 -3.57 16.22
C ARG A 251 9.22 -2.76 15.55
N PRO A 252 8.24 -2.30 16.33
CA PRO A 252 7.25 -1.34 15.83
C PRO A 252 7.93 -0.12 15.22
N GLY A 253 7.34 0.38 14.14
CA GLY A 253 7.96 1.50 13.43
C GLY A 253 7.21 1.92 12.18
N PHE A 254 7.85 2.80 11.43
CA PHE A 254 7.31 3.34 10.18
C PHE A 254 8.44 3.64 9.19
N LEU A 255 8.07 3.98 7.96
CA LEU A 255 9.00 4.40 6.93
C LEU A 255 8.74 5.86 6.56
N THR A 256 9.79 6.55 6.12
CA THR A 256 9.66 7.73 5.29
C THR A 256 10.21 7.46 3.91
N ALA A 257 9.68 8.12 2.90
CA ALA A 257 10.24 8.09 1.57
C ALA A 257 10.27 9.49 0.96
N GLU A 258 11.40 9.85 0.36
CA GLU A 258 11.59 11.17 -0.26
C GLU A 258 12.16 11.01 -1.67
N ILE A 259 11.62 11.82 -2.61
CA ILE A 259 12.11 11.89 -3.98
C ILE A 259 13.16 13.01 -4.05
N PHE A 260 14.36 12.64 -4.43
CA PHE A 260 15.41 13.52 -4.89
C PHE A 260 15.53 13.44 -6.42
N ASP A 261 16.33 14.30 -7.05
CA ASP A 261 16.36 14.46 -8.52
C ASP A 261 16.41 13.16 -9.33
N ASP A 262 17.21 12.19 -8.87
CA ASP A 262 17.39 10.91 -9.54
C ASP A 262 17.22 9.69 -8.62
N ASN A 263 16.77 9.90 -7.37
CA ASN A 263 16.67 8.84 -6.38
C ASN A 263 15.39 8.95 -5.56
N ILE A 264 14.93 7.80 -5.06
CA ILE A 264 14.04 7.73 -3.91
C ILE A 264 14.85 7.21 -2.73
N VAL A 265 14.83 7.95 -1.63
CA VAL A 265 15.44 7.52 -0.37
C VAL A 265 14.34 7.08 0.58
N VAL A 266 14.41 5.84 1.03
CA VAL A 266 13.49 5.28 2.03
C VAL A 266 14.24 5.07 3.32
N VAL A 267 13.70 5.59 4.42
CA VAL A 267 14.30 5.47 5.76
C VAL A 267 13.35 4.71 6.67
N HIS A 268 13.87 3.72 7.36
CA HIS A 268 13.18 2.99 8.41
C HIS A 268 13.45 3.61 9.78
N TYR A 269 12.38 3.89 10.51
CA TYR A 269 12.38 4.35 11.89
C TYR A 269 11.70 3.31 12.78
N SER A 270 12.29 3.05 13.96
CA SER A 270 11.71 2.15 14.96
C SER A 270 11.46 2.88 16.27
N PHE A 271 10.44 2.44 17.00
CA PHE A 271 10.19 2.86 18.36
C PHE A 271 11.04 2.05 19.33
N ILE A 272 11.89 2.72 20.10
CA ILE A 272 12.76 2.12 21.13
C ILE A 272 12.60 2.92 22.40
N ASN A 273 12.09 2.29 23.45
CA ASN A 273 11.83 2.96 24.73
C ASN A 273 11.04 4.27 24.55
N ASN A 274 10.00 4.23 23.74
CA ASN A 274 9.15 5.38 23.36
C ASN A 274 9.89 6.52 22.63
N LYS A 275 11.08 6.25 22.07
CA LYS A 275 11.81 7.19 21.22
C LYS A 275 11.85 6.68 19.78
N ILE A 276 11.78 7.61 18.85
CA ILE A 276 11.92 7.32 17.42
C ILE A 276 13.40 7.32 17.07
N GLU A 277 13.90 6.21 16.55
CA GLU A 277 15.29 6.06 16.12
C GLU A 277 15.37 5.64 14.67
N LYS A 278 16.20 6.34 13.88
CA LYS A 278 16.55 5.93 12.52
C LYS A 278 17.34 4.62 12.58
N LYS A 279 16.95 3.62 11.79
CA LYS A 279 17.58 2.30 11.76
C LYS A 279 18.25 1.98 10.43
N ASN A 280 17.54 2.11 9.34
CA ASN A 280 18.02 1.70 8.03
C ASN A 280 17.71 2.78 6.99
N GLU A 281 18.50 2.83 5.94
CA GLU A 281 18.29 3.68 4.77
C GLU A 281 18.46 2.85 3.50
N PHE A 282 17.55 3.04 2.55
CA PHE A 282 17.58 2.42 1.24
C PHE A 282 17.49 3.49 0.15
N LYS A 283 18.32 3.38 -0.87
CA LYS A 283 18.28 4.25 -2.04
C LYS A 283 17.88 3.50 -3.29
N LYS A 284 16.87 4.00 -3.97
CA LYS A 284 16.44 3.54 -5.30
C LYS A 284 16.78 4.58 -6.33
N VAL A 285 17.68 4.24 -7.25
CA VAL A 285 17.98 5.10 -8.42
C VAL A 285 16.77 5.04 -9.38
N LEU A 286 16.27 6.19 -9.77
CA LEU A 286 15.21 6.33 -10.75
C LEU A 286 15.79 6.23 -12.16
N VAL A 287 15.21 5.38 -12.98
CA VAL A 287 15.58 5.30 -14.39
C VAL A 287 14.97 6.51 -15.08
N LYS A 288 15.81 7.40 -15.61
CA LYS A 288 15.32 8.52 -16.42
C LYS A 288 14.54 7.97 -17.60
N LYS A 289 13.29 8.37 -17.71
CA LYS A 289 12.38 8.00 -18.80
C LYS A 289 12.63 8.86 -20.02
#